data_d5b73eba0a7f67b18c48f88888b76093
#
_entry.id   d5b73eba0a7f67b18c48f88888b76093
#
_cell.length_a   1.000
_cell.length_b   1.000
_cell.length_c   1.000
_cell.angle_alpha   90.00
_cell.angle_beta   90.00
_cell.angle_gamma   90.00
#
_symmetry.space_group_name_H-M   'P 1'
#
loop_
_entity.id
_entity.type
_entity.pdbx_description
1 polymer ?
#
loop_
_entity_poly.entity_id
_entity_poly.type
_entity_poly.pdbx_seq_one_letter_code
_entity_poly.pdbx_strand_id
1 'polypeptide(L)'
;ICARVPSLKERTPEEREDLILSFLRSEGCRIGSDVKISRGAYRCLVNADFSDNIAGLRACVTNCCAKAFLNREGDYVVVRPYLLPSGLLSSAQIDQQPDDGVLIDASLDAAESTGPVEQALDALCSLDERFCAGELSVSELVSQAVSAVRGVEDHLIFGHGVASSRSRAFERVVGAVLADAGSSYGIELSRKVTFLLAQEICLQLWPGIGLAKRKSACAEQISHLLGAVTSELPFASSVSDQVAADMEGALGISLDHFTKTLLTLCVASESRDAKALRTLCVILSHGYSTATSIADA
;
A
#
# COMPACT_ATOMS: atom_id res chain seq x y z
N ILE A 1 5.96 25.11 13.42
CA ILE A 1 5.77 23.80 14.06
C ILE A 1 7.14 23.10 14.03
N CYS A 2 7.78 22.90 15.21
CA CYS A 2 9.01 22.11 15.31
C CYS A 2 8.61 20.64 15.50
N ALA A 3 8.86 19.79 14.52
CA ALA A 3 8.73 18.35 14.67
C ALA A 3 10.07 17.77 15.14
N ARG A 4 10.08 17.09 16.29
CA ARG A 4 11.25 16.35 16.77
C ARG A 4 11.18 14.92 16.21
N VAL A 5 12.20 14.54 15.44
CA VAL A 5 12.38 13.16 14.98
C VAL A 5 13.15 12.40 16.07
N PRO A 6 12.60 11.33 16.66
CA PRO A 6 13.30 10.55 17.68
C PRO A 6 14.55 9.88 17.10
N SER A 7 15.59 9.80 17.93
CA SER A 7 16.81 9.08 17.58
C SER A 7 16.56 7.56 17.53
N LEU A 8 17.47 6.80 16.91
CA LEU A 8 17.36 5.34 16.83
C LEU A 8 17.29 4.69 18.23
N LYS A 9 17.98 5.28 19.22
CA LYS A 9 17.98 4.82 20.61
C LYS A 9 16.64 5.02 21.33
N GLU A 10 15.90 6.06 20.94
CA GLU A 10 14.59 6.39 21.51
C GLU A 10 13.45 5.58 20.87
N ARG A 11 13.74 4.78 19.84
CA ARG A 11 12.76 3.97 19.13
C ARG A 11 12.58 2.61 19.80
N THR A 12 11.36 2.09 19.71
CA THR A 12 11.07 0.72 20.19
C THR A 12 11.82 -0.32 19.35
N PRO A 13 12.03 -1.53 19.88
CA PRO A 13 12.59 -2.64 19.09
C PRO A 13 11.84 -2.88 17.79
N GLU A 14 10.51 -2.85 17.82
CA GLU A 14 9.64 -3.06 16.66
C GLU A 14 9.85 -1.99 15.59
N GLU A 15 9.98 -0.71 16.00
CA GLU A 15 10.29 0.38 15.07
C GLU A 15 11.68 0.25 14.44
N ARG A 16 12.66 -0.30 15.18
CA ARG A 16 13.98 -0.59 14.64
C ARG A 16 13.94 -1.74 13.64
N GLU A 17 13.19 -2.79 13.94
CA GLU A 17 12.97 -3.93 13.05
C GLU A 17 12.36 -3.48 11.74
N ASP A 18 11.30 -2.68 11.78
CA ASP A 18 10.65 -2.09 10.61
C ASP A 18 11.62 -1.28 9.74
N LEU A 19 12.50 -0.49 10.37
CA LEU A 19 13.51 0.29 9.65
C LEU A 19 14.52 -0.62 8.95
N ILE A 20 15.02 -1.65 9.62
CA ILE A 20 15.99 -2.60 9.05
C ILE A 20 15.38 -3.31 7.84
N LEU A 21 14.18 -3.86 8.00
CA LEU A 21 13.49 -4.56 6.91
C LEU A 21 13.21 -3.62 5.73
N SER A 22 12.83 -2.38 6.01
CA SER A 22 12.63 -1.34 4.99
C SER A 22 13.90 -1.03 4.20
N PHE A 23 15.05 -0.93 4.87
CA PHE A 23 16.31 -0.67 4.19
C PHE A 23 16.76 -1.89 3.38
N LEU A 24 16.58 -3.10 3.89
CA LEU A 24 16.86 -4.33 3.14
C LEU A 24 16.00 -4.43 1.87
N ARG A 25 14.69 -4.12 1.97
CA ARG A 25 13.79 -4.06 0.80
C ARG A 25 14.24 -3.01 -0.21
N SER A 26 14.56 -1.80 0.26
CA SER A 26 15.05 -0.73 -0.60
C SER A 26 16.31 -1.13 -1.35
N GLU A 27 17.24 -1.82 -0.68
CA GLU A 27 18.45 -2.33 -1.32
C GLU A 27 18.15 -3.48 -2.28
N GLY A 28 17.21 -4.37 -1.95
CA GLY A 28 16.73 -5.43 -2.85
C GLY A 28 16.19 -4.85 -4.15
N CYS A 29 15.34 -3.83 -4.07
CA CYS A 29 14.83 -3.12 -5.25
C CYS A 29 15.96 -2.49 -6.08
N ARG A 30 16.96 -1.86 -5.42
CA ARG A 30 18.09 -1.24 -6.08
C ARG A 30 19.01 -2.25 -6.80
N ILE A 31 19.17 -3.43 -6.19
CA ILE A 31 20.03 -4.51 -6.72
C ILE A 31 19.27 -5.36 -7.76
N GLY A 32 17.94 -5.35 -7.74
CA GLY A 32 17.09 -6.20 -8.58
C GLY A 32 17.10 -7.67 -8.15
N SER A 33 17.27 -7.94 -6.84
CA SER A 33 17.34 -9.30 -6.27
C SER A 33 16.74 -9.34 -4.88
N ASP A 34 16.12 -10.46 -4.51
CA ASP A 34 15.60 -10.65 -3.16
C ASP A 34 16.72 -10.64 -2.13
N VAL A 35 16.54 -9.88 -1.05
CA VAL A 35 17.50 -9.81 0.04
C VAL A 35 16.94 -10.54 1.25
N LYS A 36 17.70 -11.53 1.70
CA LYS A 36 17.45 -12.27 2.94
C LYS A 36 18.52 -11.93 3.98
N ILE A 37 18.15 -11.96 5.23
CA ILE A 37 19.09 -11.75 6.32
C ILE A 37 19.03 -12.93 7.30
N SER A 38 20.18 -13.41 7.74
CA SER A 38 20.18 -14.42 8.78
C SER A 38 19.72 -13.85 10.12
N ARG A 39 19.07 -14.67 10.94
CA ARG A 39 18.57 -14.26 12.27
C ARG A 39 19.68 -13.65 13.14
N GLY A 40 20.88 -14.19 13.06
CA GLY A 40 22.04 -13.68 13.80
C GLY A 40 22.42 -12.25 13.36
N ALA A 41 22.51 -12.01 12.04
CA ALA A 41 22.80 -10.68 11.51
C ALA A 41 21.68 -9.68 11.83
N TYR A 42 20.42 -10.10 11.74
CA TYR A 42 19.26 -9.29 12.08
C TYR A 42 19.28 -8.82 13.54
N ARG A 43 19.47 -9.74 14.48
CA ARG A 43 19.60 -9.40 15.91
C ARG A 43 20.76 -8.43 16.18
N CYS A 44 21.90 -8.62 15.50
CA CYS A 44 23.01 -7.67 15.63
C CYS A 44 22.62 -6.25 15.20
N LEU A 45 21.88 -6.10 14.09
CA LEU A 45 21.42 -4.78 13.61
C LEU A 45 20.38 -4.16 14.53
N VAL A 46 19.42 -4.95 15.05
CA VAL A 46 18.37 -4.45 15.97
C VAL A 46 18.96 -3.92 17.28
N ASN A 47 19.96 -4.63 17.82
CA ASN A 47 20.57 -4.28 19.12
C ASN A 47 21.76 -3.32 18.99
N ALA A 48 22.19 -3.00 17.79
CA ALA A 48 23.35 -2.16 17.57
C ALA A 48 23.08 -0.68 17.86
N ASP A 49 24.10 -0.02 18.40
CA ASP A 49 24.16 1.43 18.52
C ASP A 49 24.91 2.03 17.33
N PHE A 50 24.26 2.97 16.65
CA PHE A 50 24.83 3.69 15.51
C PHE A 50 25.09 5.14 15.90
N SER A 51 26.37 5.59 15.82
CA SER A 51 26.76 6.97 16.11
C SER A 51 26.02 7.99 15.25
N ASP A 52 25.82 7.64 13.97
CA ASP A 52 25.15 8.47 12.98
C ASP A 52 23.66 8.19 12.89
N ASN A 53 23.10 7.56 13.94
CA ASN A 53 21.66 7.32 14.05
C ASN A 53 21.10 6.49 12.87
N ILE A 54 19.97 6.89 12.29
CA ILE A 54 19.32 6.22 11.16
C ILE A 54 20.22 6.19 9.91
N ALA A 55 21.00 7.25 9.68
CA ALA A 55 21.93 7.32 8.55
C ALA A 55 23.04 6.26 8.66
N GLY A 56 23.57 6.04 9.85
CA GLY A 56 24.56 5.01 10.14
C GLY A 56 24.00 3.59 9.93
N LEU A 57 22.79 3.34 10.42
CA LEU A 57 22.08 2.07 10.17
C LEU A 57 21.88 1.83 8.67
N ARG A 58 21.38 2.83 7.93
CA ARG A 58 21.18 2.73 6.49
C ARG A 58 22.47 2.44 5.74
N ALA A 59 23.54 3.18 6.04
CA ALA A 59 24.85 2.96 5.43
C ALA A 59 25.39 1.55 5.71
N CYS A 60 25.20 1.06 6.94
CA CYS A 60 25.58 -0.29 7.32
C CYS A 60 24.82 -1.34 6.48
N VAL A 61 23.50 -1.25 6.38
CA VAL A 61 22.68 -2.16 5.59
C VAL A 61 23.09 -2.13 4.11
N THR A 62 23.25 -0.94 3.52
CA THR A 62 23.71 -0.78 2.13
C THR A 62 25.05 -1.48 1.89
N ASN A 63 26.02 -1.28 2.77
CA ASN A 63 27.34 -1.91 2.66
C ASN A 63 27.28 -3.43 2.79
N CYS A 64 26.45 -3.94 3.72
CA CYS A 64 26.27 -5.38 3.91
C CYS A 64 25.60 -6.02 2.69
N CYS A 65 24.57 -5.38 2.13
CA CYS A 65 23.90 -5.84 0.91
C CYS A 65 24.85 -5.84 -0.30
N ALA A 66 25.67 -4.80 -0.44
CA ALA A 66 26.68 -4.73 -1.51
C ALA A 66 27.71 -5.87 -1.40
N LYS A 67 28.24 -6.13 -0.20
CA LYS A 67 29.15 -7.25 0.02
C LYS A 67 28.48 -8.60 -0.22
N ALA A 68 27.24 -8.76 0.23
CA ALA A 68 26.48 -9.98 0.03
C ALA A 68 26.17 -10.23 -1.45
N PHE A 69 25.91 -9.17 -2.22
CA PHE A 69 25.67 -9.24 -3.65
C PHE A 69 26.90 -9.72 -4.42
N LEU A 70 28.10 -9.28 -4.06
CA LEU A 70 29.36 -9.75 -4.67
C LEU A 70 29.62 -11.24 -4.42
N ASN A 71 29.09 -11.78 -3.33
CA ASN A 71 29.28 -13.18 -2.93
C ASN A 71 28.00 -14.04 -3.10
N ARG A 72 27.06 -13.57 -3.97
CA ARG A 72 25.79 -14.30 -4.14
C ARG A 72 25.98 -15.65 -4.82
N GLU A 73 25.29 -16.64 -4.29
CA GLU A 73 25.14 -17.97 -4.86
C GLU A 73 23.65 -18.16 -5.22
N GLY A 74 23.24 -17.86 -6.45
CA GLY A 74 21.85 -18.01 -6.90
C GLY A 74 21.08 -16.69 -7.08
N ASP A 75 19.76 -16.76 -7.00
CA ASP A 75 18.84 -15.66 -7.37
C ASP A 75 18.57 -14.66 -6.25
N TYR A 76 19.04 -14.93 -5.03
CA TYR A 76 18.83 -14.05 -3.87
C TYR A 76 20.16 -13.72 -3.17
N VAL A 77 20.14 -12.62 -2.42
CA VAL A 77 21.29 -12.12 -1.65
C VAL A 77 21.08 -12.43 -0.17
N VAL A 78 22.09 -12.98 0.50
CA VAL A 78 22.01 -13.31 1.94
C VAL A 78 22.97 -12.48 2.75
N VAL A 79 22.43 -11.62 3.64
CA VAL A 79 23.22 -10.88 4.62
C VAL A 79 23.47 -11.77 5.84
N ARG A 80 24.73 -12.13 6.06
CA ARG A 80 25.18 -12.96 7.18
C ARG A 80 26.01 -12.15 8.18
N PRO A 81 26.18 -12.62 9.44
CA PRO A 81 26.90 -11.91 10.49
C PRO A 81 28.31 -11.46 10.08
N TYR A 82 29.05 -12.30 9.37
CA TYR A 82 30.43 -11.99 8.96
C TYR A 82 30.54 -10.82 7.96
N LEU A 83 29.42 -10.39 7.36
CA LEU A 83 29.38 -9.22 6.47
C LEU A 83 29.19 -7.90 7.24
N LEU A 84 28.79 -7.98 8.51
CA LEU A 84 28.62 -6.83 9.37
C LEU A 84 29.99 -6.23 9.77
N PRO A 85 30.04 -4.92 10.07
CA PRO A 85 31.24 -4.33 10.65
C PRO A 85 31.66 -5.03 11.96
N SER A 86 32.94 -5.27 12.16
CA SER A 86 33.47 -5.97 13.33
C SER A 86 33.10 -5.32 14.66
N GLY A 87 32.97 -3.98 14.68
CA GLY A 87 32.52 -3.24 15.86
C GLY A 87 31.11 -3.58 16.31
N LEU A 88 30.23 -3.99 15.39
CA LEU A 88 28.86 -4.41 15.73
C LEU A 88 28.81 -5.84 16.26
N LEU A 89 29.72 -6.69 15.81
CA LEU A 89 29.83 -8.10 16.28
C LEU A 89 30.33 -8.19 17.73
N SER A 90 31.16 -7.24 18.15
CA SER A 90 31.70 -7.20 19.51
C SER A 90 30.79 -6.51 20.52
N SER A 91 29.91 -5.61 20.10
CA SER A 91 28.95 -4.93 20.98
C SER A 91 27.66 -5.72 21.19
N ALA A 92 27.27 -6.53 20.23
CA ALA A 92 26.23 -7.54 20.44
C ALA A 92 26.84 -8.64 21.30
N GLN A 93 26.39 -8.76 22.56
CA GLN A 93 26.62 -10.02 23.31
C GLN A 93 25.95 -11.11 22.49
N ILE A 94 26.74 -11.72 21.62
CA ILE A 94 26.34 -12.91 20.88
C ILE A 94 26.15 -13.97 21.95
N ASP A 95 24.90 -14.16 22.39
CA ASP A 95 24.52 -15.43 22.93
C ASP A 95 25.05 -16.46 21.93
N GLN A 96 25.90 -17.34 22.39
CA GLN A 96 26.67 -18.34 21.60
C GLN A 96 25.75 -19.38 20.93
N GLN A 97 24.56 -18.97 20.52
CA GLN A 97 23.74 -19.81 19.68
C GLN A 97 24.27 -19.73 18.24
N PRO A 98 24.70 -20.86 17.69
CA PRO A 98 25.11 -20.91 16.29
C PRO A 98 24.00 -20.33 15.42
N ASP A 99 24.39 -19.62 14.37
CA ASP A 99 23.46 -19.15 13.34
C ASP A 99 22.64 -20.37 12.89
N ASP A 100 21.39 -20.45 13.33
CA ASP A 100 20.49 -21.60 13.14
C ASP A 100 20.09 -21.82 11.69
N GLY A 101 20.71 -21.08 10.77
CA GLY A 101 20.43 -21.13 9.34
C GLY A 101 19.08 -20.51 8.96
N VAL A 102 18.32 -20.00 9.92
CA VAL A 102 17.05 -19.35 9.66
C VAL A 102 17.29 -18.03 8.96
N LEU A 103 16.76 -17.92 7.75
CA LEU A 103 16.78 -16.71 6.95
C LEU A 103 15.46 -15.96 7.12
N ILE A 104 15.55 -14.68 7.44
CA ILE A 104 14.44 -13.75 7.44
C ILE A 104 14.42 -13.15 6.04
N ASP A 105 13.34 -13.36 5.33
CA ASP A 105 13.13 -12.79 4.01
C ASP A 105 12.56 -11.39 4.17
N ALA A 106 13.33 -10.38 3.78
CA ALA A 106 12.88 -9.00 3.87
C ALA A 106 11.67 -8.70 2.97
N SER A 107 11.41 -9.55 1.99
CA SER A 107 10.23 -9.44 1.12
C SER A 107 8.96 -10.04 1.73
N LEU A 108 9.10 -11.05 2.61
CA LEU A 108 7.96 -11.81 3.15
C LEU A 108 7.13 -11.07 4.19
N ASP A 109 7.71 -10.17 4.99
CA ASP A 109 6.94 -9.35 5.94
C ASP A 109 5.99 -8.33 5.27
N ALA A 110 6.20 -8.09 3.98
CA ALA A 110 5.21 -7.42 3.15
C ALA A 110 4.11 -8.41 2.66
N ALA A 111 4.37 -9.72 2.68
CA ALA A 111 3.48 -10.72 2.09
C ALA A 111 2.23 -10.99 2.92
N GLU A 112 2.28 -10.87 4.24
CA GLU A 112 1.07 -11.05 5.07
C GLU A 112 0.06 -9.90 4.94
N SER A 113 0.51 -8.72 4.51
CA SER A 113 -0.35 -7.54 4.32
C SER A 113 -0.61 -7.18 2.85
N THR A 114 0.08 -7.81 1.89
CA THR A 114 -0.10 -7.54 0.45
C THR A 114 -1.27 -8.29 -0.17
N GLY A 115 -1.71 -9.37 0.42
CA GLY A 115 -2.74 -10.25 -0.12
C GLY A 115 -3.98 -9.54 -0.68
N PRO A 116 -4.63 -8.62 0.05
CA PRO A 116 -5.80 -7.90 -0.47
C PRO A 116 -5.48 -6.99 -1.66
N VAL A 117 -4.36 -6.28 -1.60
CA VAL A 117 -3.92 -5.38 -2.69
C VAL A 117 -3.52 -6.18 -3.93
N GLU A 118 -2.83 -7.31 -3.77
CA GLU A 118 -2.50 -8.22 -4.86
C GLU A 118 -3.73 -8.85 -5.46
N GLN A 119 -4.69 -9.27 -4.64
CA GLN A 119 -5.97 -9.79 -5.10
C GLN A 119 -6.75 -8.75 -5.92
N ALA A 120 -6.75 -7.48 -5.49
CA ALA A 120 -7.35 -6.39 -6.25
C ALA A 120 -6.65 -6.22 -7.61
N LEU A 121 -5.32 -6.20 -7.62
CA LEU A 121 -4.54 -6.06 -8.85
C LEU A 121 -4.85 -7.18 -9.83
N ASP A 122 -4.82 -8.43 -9.38
CA ASP A 122 -5.08 -9.60 -10.23
C ASP A 122 -6.51 -9.61 -10.77
N ALA A 123 -7.48 -9.28 -9.92
CA ALA A 123 -8.88 -9.20 -10.35
C ALA A 123 -9.09 -8.12 -11.41
N LEU A 124 -8.49 -6.95 -11.24
CA LEU A 124 -8.60 -5.85 -12.20
C LEU A 124 -7.90 -6.17 -13.53
N CYS A 125 -6.71 -6.79 -13.49
CA CYS A 125 -6.02 -7.22 -14.70
C CYS A 125 -6.80 -8.29 -15.47
N SER A 126 -7.38 -9.27 -14.76
CA SER A 126 -8.22 -10.30 -15.38
C SER A 126 -9.48 -9.72 -16.02
N LEU A 127 -10.07 -8.67 -15.44
CA LEU A 127 -11.23 -7.99 -16.03
C LEU A 127 -10.85 -7.23 -17.30
N ASP A 128 -9.70 -6.57 -17.33
CA ASP A 128 -9.21 -5.90 -18.53
C ASP A 128 -8.90 -6.89 -19.66
N GLU A 129 -8.31 -8.05 -19.36
CA GLU A 129 -8.09 -9.12 -20.35
C GLU A 129 -9.39 -9.59 -20.98
N ARG A 130 -10.42 -9.82 -20.18
CA ARG A 130 -11.76 -10.23 -20.67
C ARG A 130 -12.43 -9.13 -21.48
N PHE A 131 -12.24 -7.88 -21.11
CA PHE A 131 -12.72 -6.74 -21.87
C PHE A 131 -12.02 -6.63 -23.23
N CYS A 132 -10.70 -6.76 -23.28
CA CYS A 132 -9.92 -6.78 -24.52
C CYS A 132 -10.28 -7.97 -25.41
N ALA A 133 -10.68 -9.11 -24.83
CA ALA A 133 -11.19 -10.26 -25.57
C ALA A 133 -12.61 -10.04 -26.13
N GLY A 134 -13.28 -8.93 -25.80
CA GLY A 134 -14.63 -8.62 -26.23
C GLY A 134 -15.73 -9.37 -25.47
N GLU A 135 -15.39 -9.96 -24.32
CA GLU A 135 -16.35 -10.70 -23.48
C GLU A 135 -17.21 -9.77 -22.61
N LEU A 136 -16.77 -8.53 -22.39
CA LEU A 136 -17.43 -7.57 -21.52
C LEU A 136 -17.67 -6.25 -22.26
N SER A 137 -18.81 -5.66 -22.03
CA SER A 137 -19.03 -4.24 -22.36
C SER A 137 -18.34 -3.33 -21.33
N VAL A 138 -18.12 -2.05 -21.67
CA VAL A 138 -17.51 -1.07 -20.74
C VAL A 138 -18.31 -0.98 -19.44
N SER A 139 -19.62 -0.97 -19.49
CA SER A 139 -20.49 -0.90 -18.32
C SER A 139 -20.38 -2.15 -17.42
N GLU A 140 -20.27 -3.34 -18.03
CA GLU A 140 -20.03 -4.59 -17.29
C GLU A 140 -18.63 -4.62 -16.67
N LEU A 141 -17.60 -4.19 -17.41
CA LEU A 141 -16.24 -4.05 -16.90
C LEU A 141 -16.23 -3.19 -15.63
N VAL A 142 -16.78 -1.98 -15.70
CA VAL A 142 -16.81 -1.04 -14.57
C VAL A 142 -17.63 -1.59 -13.40
N SER A 143 -18.77 -2.23 -13.68
CA SER A 143 -19.61 -2.84 -12.64
C SER A 143 -18.87 -3.98 -11.92
N GLN A 144 -18.17 -4.84 -12.66
CA GLN A 144 -17.39 -5.94 -12.09
C GLN A 144 -16.13 -5.42 -11.35
N ALA A 145 -15.48 -4.37 -11.86
CA ALA A 145 -14.33 -3.75 -11.18
C ALA A 145 -14.72 -3.14 -9.82
N VAL A 146 -15.86 -2.42 -9.76
CA VAL A 146 -16.40 -1.91 -8.48
C VAL A 146 -16.71 -3.06 -7.53
N SER A 147 -17.30 -4.15 -8.02
CA SER A 147 -17.63 -5.32 -7.20
C SER A 147 -16.38 -6.04 -6.69
N ALA A 148 -15.33 -6.12 -7.50
CA ALA A 148 -14.04 -6.71 -7.11
C ALA A 148 -13.37 -5.93 -5.98
N VAL A 149 -13.34 -4.60 -6.07
CA VAL A 149 -12.78 -3.73 -5.02
C VAL A 149 -13.59 -3.85 -3.72
N ARG A 150 -14.92 -3.86 -3.78
CA ARG A 150 -15.78 -4.12 -2.60
C ARG A 150 -15.49 -5.47 -1.96
N GLY A 151 -15.29 -6.50 -2.75
CA GLY A 151 -14.92 -7.83 -2.24
C GLY A 151 -13.62 -7.81 -1.45
N VAL A 152 -12.62 -7.07 -1.93
CA VAL A 152 -11.36 -6.88 -1.20
C VAL A 152 -11.57 -6.10 0.09
N GLU A 153 -12.36 -5.03 0.08
CA GLU A 153 -12.71 -4.26 1.29
C GLU A 153 -13.37 -5.13 2.36
N ASP A 154 -14.25 -6.06 1.97
CA ASP A 154 -14.91 -6.95 2.90
C ASP A 154 -13.96 -7.96 3.54
N HIS A 155 -12.96 -8.44 2.80
CA HIS A 155 -11.91 -9.32 3.35
C HIS A 155 -11.00 -8.62 4.36
N LEU A 156 -10.77 -7.31 4.21
CA LEU A 156 -9.95 -6.51 5.12
C LEU A 156 -10.52 -6.42 6.55
N ILE A 157 -11.84 -6.59 6.74
CA ILE A 157 -12.45 -6.58 8.08
C ILE A 157 -12.15 -7.85 8.86
N PHE A 158 -12.01 -8.97 8.18
CA PHE A 158 -11.82 -10.28 8.79
C PHE A 158 -10.35 -10.72 8.84
N GLY A 159 -9.47 -10.06 8.08
CA GLY A 159 -8.04 -10.30 8.12
C GLY A 159 -7.38 -9.50 9.24
N HIS A 160 -6.89 -10.17 10.28
CA HIS A 160 -6.09 -9.58 11.35
C HIS A 160 -4.68 -9.21 10.84
N GLY A 161 -4.58 -8.38 9.81
CA GLY A 161 -3.31 -7.75 9.45
C GLY A 161 -2.94 -6.75 10.54
N VAL A 162 -1.86 -7.00 11.27
CA VAL A 162 -1.29 -6.01 12.19
C VAL A 162 -0.84 -4.82 11.34
N ALA A 163 -1.62 -3.74 11.38
CA ALA A 163 -1.25 -2.50 10.69
C ALA A 163 0.10 -2.03 11.23
N SER A 164 1.11 -1.96 10.36
CA SER A 164 2.43 -1.45 10.75
C SER A 164 2.30 -0.01 11.25
N SER A 165 3.26 0.46 12.04
CA SER A 165 3.28 1.85 12.51
C SER A 165 3.26 2.86 11.36
N ARG A 166 3.80 2.49 10.20
CA ARG A 166 3.77 3.27 8.96
C ARG A 166 2.38 3.34 8.35
N SER A 167 1.71 2.21 8.20
CA SER A 167 0.34 2.14 7.67
C SER A 167 -0.59 3.04 8.48
N ARG A 168 -0.47 3.05 9.82
CA ARG A 168 -1.26 3.95 10.70
C ARG A 168 -0.97 5.44 10.48
N ALA A 169 0.26 5.80 10.11
CA ALA A 169 0.58 7.20 9.78
C ALA A 169 -0.12 7.62 8.48
N PHE A 170 -0.08 6.77 7.46
CA PHE A 170 -0.80 7.00 6.21
C PHE A 170 -2.31 6.99 6.40
N GLU A 171 -2.86 6.07 7.20
CA GLU A 171 -4.30 6.06 7.53
C GLU A 171 -4.79 7.40 8.07
N ARG A 172 -4.00 8.07 8.92
CA ARG A 172 -4.38 9.38 9.47
C ARG A 172 -4.42 10.47 8.39
N VAL A 173 -3.43 10.51 7.50
CA VAL A 173 -3.37 11.51 6.43
C VAL A 173 -4.45 11.23 5.38
N VAL A 174 -4.52 10.00 4.89
CA VAL A 174 -5.54 9.57 3.93
C VAL A 174 -6.95 9.78 4.50
N GLY A 175 -7.18 9.40 5.76
CA GLY A 175 -8.46 9.60 6.43
C GLY A 175 -8.86 11.08 6.55
N ALA A 176 -7.91 11.97 6.81
CA ALA A 176 -8.17 13.42 6.85
C ALA A 176 -8.56 13.96 5.47
N VAL A 177 -7.82 13.58 4.41
CA VAL A 177 -8.14 14.01 3.03
C VAL A 177 -9.48 13.46 2.58
N LEU A 178 -9.77 12.18 2.86
CA LEU A 178 -11.06 11.57 2.50
C LEU A 178 -12.25 12.19 3.27
N ALA A 179 -12.06 12.57 4.53
CA ALA A 179 -13.08 13.25 5.32
C ALA A 179 -13.39 14.66 4.77
N ASP A 180 -12.37 15.39 4.35
CA ASP A 180 -12.52 16.69 3.72
C ASP A 180 -13.24 16.60 2.36
N ALA A 181 -12.83 15.63 1.54
CA ALA A 181 -13.51 15.30 0.29
C ALA A 181 -14.97 14.88 0.52
N GLY A 182 -15.23 14.07 1.54
CA GLY A 182 -16.57 13.68 1.95
C GLY A 182 -17.47 14.89 2.25
N SER A 183 -16.92 15.85 2.99
CA SER A 183 -17.61 17.09 3.33
C SER A 183 -17.87 17.98 2.09
N SER A 184 -16.90 18.03 1.17
CA SER A 184 -16.96 18.88 -0.02
C SER A 184 -17.88 18.33 -1.11
N TYR A 185 -17.88 17.00 -1.32
CA TYR A 185 -18.62 16.33 -2.41
C TYR A 185 -19.85 15.56 -1.95
N GLY A 186 -20.09 15.48 -0.63
CA GLY A 186 -21.20 14.73 -0.06
C GLY A 186 -21.08 13.23 -0.28
N ILE A 187 -19.86 12.69 -0.21
CA ILE A 187 -19.55 11.27 -0.34
C ILE A 187 -19.04 10.78 1.00
N GLU A 188 -19.59 9.68 1.50
CA GLU A 188 -19.16 9.09 2.75
C GLU A 188 -18.26 7.88 2.47
N LEU A 189 -16.95 8.12 2.42
CA LEU A 189 -15.97 7.06 2.20
C LEU A 189 -15.73 6.30 3.51
N SER A 190 -15.88 4.99 3.45
CA SER A 190 -15.79 4.11 4.61
C SER A 190 -14.36 4.05 5.17
N ARG A 191 -14.23 3.67 6.45
CA ARG A 191 -12.92 3.42 7.06
C ARG A 191 -12.15 2.30 6.35
N LYS A 192 -12.86 1.36 5.69
CA LYS A 192 -12.24 0.29 4.88
C LYS A 192 -11.47 0.86 3.69
N VAL A 193 -12.08 1.82 2.98
CA VAL A 193 -11.44 2.55 1.88
C VAL A 193 -10.19 3.27 2.37
N THR A 194 -10.29 3.97 3.50
CA THR A 194 -9.12 4.62 4.12
C THR A 194 -7.99 3.64 4.37
N PHE A 195 -8.30 2.47 4.93
CA PHE A 195 -7.30 1.44 5.21
C PHE A 195 -6.70 0.86 3.92
N LEU A 196 -7.52 0.52 2.93
CA LEU A 196 -7.07 -0.02 1.64
C LEU A 196 -6.13 0.94 0.92
N LEU A 197 -6.51 2.21 0.81
CA LEU A 197 -5.69 3.23 0.15
C LEU A 197 -4.39 3.52 0.93
N ALA A 198 -4.45 3.59 2.26
CA ALA A 198 -3.26 3.77 3.07
C ALA A 198 -2.27 2.61 2.93
N GLN A 199 -2.79 1.39 2.87
CA GLN A 199 -1.98 0.20 2.64
C GLN A 199 -1.36 0.22 1.24
N GLU A 200 -2.16 0.54 0.22
CA GLU A 200 -1.68 0.64 -1.16
C GLU A 200 -0.60 1.71 -1.33
N ILE A 201 -0.79 2.90 -0.77
CA ILE A 201 0.22 3.97 -0.78
C ILE A 201 1.50 3.52 -0.07
N CYS A 202 1.38 2.81 1.04
CA CYS A 202 2.52 2.24 1.75
C CYS A 202 3.27 1.24 0.86
N LEU A 203 2.55 0.37 0.14
CA LEU A 203 3.13 -0.60 -0.80
C LEU A 203 3.69 0.06 -2.07
N GLN A 204 3.11 1.16 -2.53
CA GLN A 204 3.66 1.94 -3.64
C GLN A 204 5.04 2.51 -3.29
N LEU A 205 5.21 3.01 -2.06
CA LEU A 205 6.46 3.60 -1.60
C LEU A 205 7.52 2.55 -1.23
N TRP A 206 7.10 1.41 -0.73
CA TRP A 206 7.95 0.29 -0.32
C TRP A 206 7.42 -1.04 -0.85
N PRO A 207 7.41 -1.23 -2.17
CA PRO A 207 6.91 -2.47 -2.75
C PRO A 207 7.87 -3.61 -2.41
N GLY A 208 7.32 -4.78 -2.15
CA GLY A 208 8.06 -6.02 -2.28
C GLY A 208 8.44 -6.26 -3.76
N ILE A 209 9.56 -6.95 -4.01
CA ILE A 209 10.04 -7.19 -5.38
C ILE A 209 8.96 -7.89 -6.22
N GLY A 210 8.23 -8.83 -5.65
CA GLY A 210 7.15 -9.54 -6.32
C GLY A 210 6.05 -8.60 -6.79
N LEU A 211 5.52 -7.77 -5.89
CA LEU A 211 4.47 -6.81 -6.20
C LEU A 211 4.93 -5.74 -7.20
N ALA A 212 6.17 -5.23 -7.06
CA ALA A 212 6.73 -4.25 -8.01
C ALA A 212 6.80 -4.80 -9.44
N LYS A 213 7.27 -6.04 -9.60
CA LYS A 213 7.31 -6.73 -10.90
C LYS A 213 5.90 -6.94 -11.48
N ARG A 214 4.95 -7.36 -10.65
CA ARG A 214 3.54 -7.56 -11.07
C ARG A 214 2.88 -6.25 -11.48
N LYS A 215 3.01 -5.19 -10.69
CA LYS A 215 2.48 -3.86 -11.04
C LYS A 215 3.08 -3.35 -12.36
N SER A 216 4.39 -3.55 -12.57
CA SER A 216 5.05 -3.18 -13.83
C SER A 216 4.52 -4.00 -15.01
N ALA A 217 4.30 -5.30 -14.84
CA ALA A 217 3.74 -6.16 -15.88
C ALA A 217 2.29 -5.78 -16.23
N CYS A 218 1.50 -5.35 -15.25
CA CYS A 218 0.09 -4.97 -15.41
C CYS A 218 -0.13 -3.48 -15.72
N ALA A 219 0.93 -2.68 -15.88
CA ALA A 219 0.83 -1.22 -15.99
C ALA A 219 -0.05 -0.75 -17.17
N GLU A 220 0.07 -1.40 -18.34
CA GLU A 220 -0.73 -1.09 -19.52
C GLU A 220 -2.21 -1.44 -19.30
N GLN A 221 -2.49 -2.60 -18.74
CA GLN A 221 -3.85 -3.07 -18.41
C GLN A 221 -4.53 -2.11 -17.42
N ILE A 222 -3.85 -1.73 -16.37
CA ILE A 222 -4.36 -0.77 -15.36
C ILE A 222 -4.58 0.62 -15.97
N SER A 223 -3.69 1.09 -16.82
CA SER A 223 -3.86 2.37 -17.52
C SER A 223 -5.06 2.35 -18.46
N HIS A 224 -5.27 1.25 -19.19
CA HIS A 224 -6.41 1.04 -20.06
C HIS A 224 -7.72 0.99 -19.25
N LEU A 225 -7.75 0.22 -18.16
CA LEU A 225 -8.88 0.15 -17.25
C LEU A 225 -9.22 1.52 -16.65
N LEU A 226 -8.23 2.30 -16.22
CA LEU A 226 -8.44 3.65 -15.71
C LEU A 226 -9.10 4.55 -16.77
N GLY A 227 -8.68 4.46 -18.02
CA GLY A 227 -9.31 5.17 -19.14
C GLY A 227 -10.78 4.78 -19.34
N ALA A 228 -11.09 3.48 -19.30
CA ALA A 228 -12.46 2.98 -19.41
C ALA A 228 -13.33 3.44 -18.23
N VAL A 229 -12.81 3.34 -16.99
CA VAL A 229 -13.51 3.78 -15.77
C VAL A 229 -13.77 5.29 -15.80
N THR A 230 -12.77 6.08 -16.21
CA THR A 230 -12.89 7.55 -16.33
C THR A 230 -13.96 7.95 -17.32
N SER A 231 -14.05 7.29 -18.47
CA SER A 231 -15.05 7.59 -19.49
C SER A 231 -16.49 7.24 -19.06
N GLU A 232 -16.66 6.14 -18.33
CA GLU A 232 -17.99 5.65 -17.90
C GLU A 232 -18.47 6.33 -16.61
N LEU A 233 -17.55 6.78 -15.75
CA LEU A 233 -17.83 7.39 -14.44
C LEU A 233 -17.22 8.78 -14.29
N PRO A 234 -17.61 9.77 -15.12
CA PRO A 234 -16.96 11.07 -15.15
C PRO A 234 -17.04 11.84 -13.81
N PHE A 235 -18.14 11.68 -13.06
CA PHE A 235 -18.26 12.29 -11.73
C PHE A 235 -17.27 11.68 -10.73
N ALA A 236 -17.23 10.35 -10.62
CA ALA A 236 -16.31 9.68 -9.73
C ALA A 236 -14.86 9.97 -10.09
N SER A 237 -14.53 10.03 -11.38
CA SER A 237 -13.21 10.39 -11.86
C SER A 237 -12.82 11.81 -11.46
N SER A 238 -13.68 12.78 -11.68
CA SER A 238 -13.41 14.20 -11.32
C SER A 238 -13.17 14.37 -9.81
N VAL A 239 -13.96 13.69 -8.98
CA VAL A 239 -13.76 13.71 -7.52
C VAL A 239 -12.44 13.00 -7.15
N SER A 240 -12.17 11.85 -7.76
CA SER A 240 -10.94 11.10 -7.51
C SER A 240 -9.69 11.87 -7.90
N ASP A 241 -9.70 12.59 -9.01
CA ASP A 241 -8.58 13.42 -9.46
C ASP A 241 -8.26 14.52 -8.44
N GLN A 242 -9.29 15.17 -7.89
CA GLN A 242 -9.11 16.18 -6.85
C GLN A 242 -8.58 15.55 -5.55
N VAL A 243 -9.18 14.46 -5.10
CA VAL A 243 -8.72 13.73 -3.90
C VAL A 243 -7.30 13.21 -4.08
N ALA A 244 -6.95 12.71 -5.27
CA ALA A 244 -5.59 12.28 -5.59
C ALA A 244 -4.60 13.45 -5.49
N ALA A 245 -4.95 14.62 -6.05
CA ALA A 245 -4.11 15.82 -5.96
C ALA A 245 -3.90 16.27 -4.51
N ASP A 246 -4.96 16.24 -3.69
CA ASP A 246 -4.88 16.59 -2.26
C ASP A 246 -4.02 15.59 -1.49
N MET A 247 -4.12 14.29 -1.78
CA MET A 247 -3.25 13.25 -1.21
C MET A 247 -1.80 13.42 -1.65
N GLU A 248 -1.55 13.66 -2.94
CA GLU A 248 -0.21 13.92 -3.48
C GLU A 248 0.42 15.14 -2.80
N GLY A 249 -0.35 16.21 -2.62
CA GLY A 249 0.09 17.42 -1.93
C GLY A 249 0.37 17.19 -0.44
N ALA A 250 -0.50 16.46 0.26
CA ALA A 250 -0.36 16.19 1.69
C ALA A 250 0.80 15.22 2.00
N LEU A 251 1.06 14.27 1.12
CA LEU A 251 2.09 13.22 1.31
C LEU A 251 3.42 13.57 0.63
N GLY A 252 3.44 14.53 -0.30
CA GLY A 252 4.62 14.86 -1.09
C GLY A 252 5.06 13.74 -2.05
N ILE A 253 4.13 12.97 -2.58
CA ILE A 253 4.35 11.84 -3.48
C ILE A 253 3.48 11.97 -4.72
N SER A 254 3.78 11.20 -5.76
CA SER A 254 2.87 11.01 -6.91
C SER A 254 2.21 9.64 -6.80
N LEU A 255 0.90 9.58 -6.98
CA LEU A 255 0.13 8.33 -6.96
C LEU A 255 0.23 7.61 -8.32
N ASP A 256 0.44 6.30 -8.30
CA ASP A 256 0.47 5.48 -9.51
C ASP A 256 -0.94 5.27 -10.09
N HIS A 257 -1.02 4.74 -11.32
CA HIS A 257 -2.30 4.49 -11.99
C HIS A 257 -3.16 3.49 -11.24
N PHE A 258 -2.56 2.51 -10.56
CA PHE A 258 -3.30 1.52 -9.79
C PHE A 258 -3.99 2.15 -8.58
N THR A 259 -3.28 2.99 -7.82
CA THR A 259 -3.85 3.74 -6.70
C THR A 259 -4.97 4.66 -7.16
N LYS A 260 -4.79 5.37 -8.29
CA LYS A 260 -5.83 6.23 -8.88
C LYS A 260 -7.05 5.43 -9.33
N THR A 261 -6.84 4.25 -9.93
CA THR A 261 -7.94 3.35 -10.32
C THR A 261 -8.72 2.86 -9.09
N LEU A 262 -8.03 2.41 -8.05
CA LEU A 262 -8.67 2.00 -6.80
C LEU A 262 -9.49 3.14 -6.19
N LEU A 263 -8.92 4.32 -6.09
CA LEU A 263 -9.60 5.51 -5.57
C LEU A 263 -10.88 5.81 -6.36
N THR A 264 -10.80 5.81 -7.70
CA THR A 264 -11.96 6.07 -8.57
C THR A 264 -13.05 5.01 -8.38
N LEU A 265 -12.69 3.74 -8.28
CA LEU A 265 -13.64 2.65 -8.04
C LEU A 265 -14.28 2.73 -6.65
N CYS A 266 -13.52 3.10 -5.61
CA CYS A 266 -14.04 3.34 -4.26
C CYS A 266 -15.03 4.52 -4.25
N VAL A 267 -14.68 5.64 -4.87
CA VAL A 267 -15.59 6.81 -4.99
C VAL A 267 -16.85 6.43 -5.76
N ALA A 268 -16.73 5.67 -6.85
CA ALA A 268 -17.86 5.20 -7.64
C ALA A 268 -18.78 4.27 -6.85
N SER A 269 -18.21 3.41 -6.03
CA SER A 269 -18.93 2.50 -5.14
C SER A 269 -19.85 3.25 -4.19
N GLU A 270 -19.32 4.25 -3.50
CA GLU A 270 -20.06 5.03 -2.51
C GLU A 270 -21.05 6.03 -3.17
N SER A 271 -20.69 6.58 -4.34
CA SER A 271 -21.57 7.53 -5.05
C SER A 271 -22.84 6.88 -5.60
N ARG A 272 -22.88 5.56 -5.84
CA ARG A 272 -24.09 4.85 -6.26
C ARG A 272 -25.12 4.82 -5.14
N ASP A 273 -24.69 4.60 -3.89
CA ASP A 273 -25.59 4.60 -2.75
C ASP A 273 -26.08 6.03 -2.42
N ALA A 274 -25.22 7.02 -2.59
CA ALA A 274 -25.59 8.44 -2.43
C ALA A 274 -26.57 8.94 -3.52
N LYS A 275 -26.53 8.40 -4.74
CA LYS A 275 -27.50 8.74 -5.79
C LYS A 275 -28.91 8.29 -5.45
N ALA A 276 -29.09 7.14 -4.83
CA ALA A 276 -30.39 6.65 -4.39
C ALA A 276 -30.99 7.57 -3.31
N LEU A 277 -30.18 7.99 -2.35
CA LEU A 277 -30.60 8.91 -1.30
C LEU A 277 -30.90 10.34 -1.83
N ARG A 278 -30.12 10.85 -2.78
CA ARG A 278 -30.37 12.15 -3.40
C ARG A 278 -31.64 12.17 -4.26
N THR A 279 -31.95 11.09 -4.92
CA THR A 279 -33.18 10.96 -5.69
C THR A 279 -34.42 11.01 -4.78
N LEU A 280 -34.37 10.35 -3.63
CA LEU A 280 -35.41 10.43 -2.61
C LEU A 280 -35.57 11.85 -2.02
N CYS A 281 -34.49 12.55 -1.74
CA CYS A 281 -34.54 13.92 -1.21
C CYS A 281 -35.11 14.94 -2.21
N VAL A 282 -34.81 14.81 -3.51
CA VAL A 282 -35.36 15.68 -4.58
C VAL A 282 -36.85 15.46 -4.75
N ILE A 283 -37.33 14.23 -4.68
CA ILE A 283 -38.76 13.90 -4.77
C ILE A 283 -39.55 14.51 -3.59
N LEU A 284 -38.99 14.44 -2.38
CA LEU A 284 -39.62 15.03 -1.16
C LEU A 284 -39.67 16.57 -1.17
N SER A 285 -38.83 17.25 -1.96
CA SER A 285 -38.78 18.71 -2.01
C SER A 285 -39.77 19.35 -2.98
N HIS A 286 -40.45 18.57 -3.86
CA HIS A 286 -41.31 19.09 -4.93
C HIS A 286 -42.82 19.13 -4.62
N GLY A 287 -43.20 19.08 -3.38
CA GLY A 287 -44.58 19.21 -2.91
C GLY A 287 -45.23 17.87 -2.55
N TYR A 288 -46.09 17.94 -1.53
CA TYR A 288 -46.69 16.77 -0.88
C TYR A 288 -47.46 15.86 -1.84
N SER A 289 -48.19 16.44 -2.80
CA SER A 289 -48.98 15.69 -3.78
C SER A 289 -48.12 14.96 -4.81
N THR A 290 -46.95 15.48 -5.15
CA THR A 290 -46.04 14.88 -6.14
C THR A 290 -45.22 13.76 -5.47
N ALA A 291 -44.84 13.93 -4.21
CA ALA A 291 -44.10 12.92 -3.45
C ALA A 291 -44.95 11.67 -3.18
N THR A 292 -46.23 11.81 -2.86
CA THR A 292 -47.15 10.69 -2.66
C THR A 292 -47.42 9.92 -3.96
N SER A 293 -47.59 10.61 -5.09
CA SER A 293 -47.81 9.96 -6.40
C SER A 293 -46.60 9.15 -6.91
N ILE A 294 -45.39 9.49 -6.47
CA ILE A 294 -44.15 8.79 -6.85
C ILE A 294 -43.82 7.67 -5.88
N ALA A 295 -44.21 7.79 -4.61
CA ALA A 295 -44.04 6.75 -3.60
C ALA A 295 -44.98 5.55 -3.82
N ASP A 296 -46.09 5.77 -4.51
CA ASP A 296 -47.10 4.76 -4.83
C ASP A 296 -46.90 4.11 -6.21
N ALA A 297 -45.86 4.50 -6.98
CA ALA A 297 -45.46 3.98 -8.27
C ALA A 297 -44.18 3.11 -8.15
#